data_9dc8b8c334e7dc740a2844acb1a9503f
#
_entry.id   9dc8b8c334e7dc740a2844acb1a9503f
#
_cell.length_a   1.000
_cell.length_b   1.000
_cell.length_c   1.000
_cell.angle_alpha   90.00
_cell.angle_beta   90.00
_cell.angle_gamma   90.00
#
_symmetry.space_group_name_H-M   'P 1'
#
loop_
_entity.id
_entity.type
_entity.pdbx_description
1 polymer ?
#
loop_
_entity_poly.entity_id
_entity_poly.type
_entity_poly.pdbx_seq_one_letter_code
_entity_poly.pdbx_strand_id
1 'polypeptide(L)'
;MSDAVAVPPPEEVIEEEQPHIPTRRLLVFNIGGSSFACEMDAFREIVPMQHITRLPGAPDTVRGLMNLRGTIVTVIDGGTSLGQQGRATEEGLILLVDYFDRWIGIGVDDVRDIQDVPINQFGSADQEEVPLVGAVTGAVEIEGERVLVLDIKTVVQKVIGQGR
;
A
#
# COMPACT_ATOMS: atom_id res chain seq x y z
N MET A 1 39.24 20.43 51.76
CA MET A 1 39.60 19.78 50.50
C MET A 1 38.37 19.18 49.89
N SER A 2 37.88 19.82 48.91
CA SER A 2 36.73 19.32 48.19
C SER A 2 37.20 18.31 47.20
N ASP A 3 36.88 17.08 47.46
CA ASP A 3 36.99 16.08 46.42
C ASP A 3 35.88 16.33 45.44
N ALA A 4 36.21 17.01 44.38
CA ALA A 4 35.32 17.06 43.25
C ALA A 4 35.22 15.66 42.70
N VAL A 5 34.17 14.98 43.15
CA VAL A 5 33.80 13.71 42.54
C VAL A 5 33.40 14.03 41.13
N ALA A 6 34.25 13.70 40.21
CA ALA A 6 33.90 13.74 38.78
C ALA A 6 32.76 12.76 38.56
N VAL A 7 31.56 13.27 38.51
CA VAL A 7 30.42 12.47 38.11
C VAL A 7 30.64 12.13 36.62
N PRO A 8 30.76 10.85 36.28
CA PRO A 8 30.90 10.51 34.85
C PRO A 8 29.68 11.03 34.10
N PRO A 9 29.87 11.62 32.95
CA PRO A 9 28.75 12.13 32.16
C PRO A 9 27.74 11.01 31.89
N PRO A 10 26.44 11.26 32.11
CA PRO A 10 25.43 10.21 31.96
C PRO A 10 25.28 9.67 30.55
N GLU A 11 25.81 10.35 29.58
CA GLU A 11 25.79 9.96 28.19
C GLU A 11 26.80 8.89 27.83
N GLU A 12 27.70 8.56 28.72
CA GLU A 12 28.56 7.42 28.56
C GLU A 12 27.87 6.08 28.75
N VAL A 13 26.56 6.13 28.97
CA VAL A 13 25.78 5.05 28.49
C VAL A 13 25.89 5.08 26.97
N ILE A 14 27.00 4.64 26.46
CA ILE A 14 27.05 4.19 25.09
C ILE A 14 25.98 3.13 24.99
N GLU A 15 24.81 3.55 24.52
CA GLU A 15 23.89 2.62 23.96
C GLU A 15 24.73 1.82 22.99
N GLU A 16 25.03 0.59 23.35
CA GLU A 16 25.66 -0.33 22.42
C GLU A 16 24.89 -0.12 21.12
N GLU A 17 25.56 0.39 20.13
CA GLU A 17 24.99 0.60 18.83
C GLU A 17 24.41 -0.73 18.37
N GLN A 18 23.17 -0.96 18.78
CA GLN A 18 22.42 -2.00 18.15
C GLN A 18 22.38 -1.64 16.68
N PRO A 19 22.79 -2.53 15.80
CA PRO A 19 22.75 -2.23 14.38
C PRO A 19 21.33 -1.71 14.07
N HIS A 20 21.29 -0.47 13.63
CA HIS A 20 20.02 0.16 13.25
C HIS A 20 19.50 -0.56 12.03
N ILE A 21 18.50 -1.41 12.22
CA ILE A 21 17.83 -2.09 11.12
C ILE A 21 16.89 -1.07 10.46
N PRO A 22 17.10 -0.73 9.20
CA PRO A 22 16.18 0.16 8.51
C PRO A 22 14.77 -0.41 8.49
N THR A 23 13.79 0.46 8.58
CA THR A 23 12.39 0.09 8.48
C THR A 23 11.77 0.67 7.21
N ARG A 24 10.74 0.00 6.72
CA ARG A 24 9.86 0.54 5.69
C ARG A 24 8.52 0.85 6.31
N ARG A 25 7.98 2.01 5.98
CA ARG A 25 6.65 2.39 6.44
C ARG A 25 5.62 1.96 5.44
N LEU A 26 4.73 1.09 5.88
CA LEU A 26 3.71 0.46 5.04
C LEU A 26 2.32 0.92 5.45
N LEU A 27 1.48 1.15 4.45
CA LEU A 27 0.04 1.25 4.65
C LEU A 27 -0.54 -0.15 4.49
N VAL A 28 -1.29 -0.61 5.50
CA VAL A 28 -1.97 -1.89 5.48
C VAL A 28 -3.45 -1.67 5.19
N PHE A 29 -3.97 -2.36 4.20
CA PHE A 29 -5.35 -2.21 3.76
C PHE A 29 -5.96 -3.56 3.40
N ASN A 30 -7.29 -3.60 3.37
CA ASN A 30 -8.03 -4.83 3.07
C ASN A 30 -8.74 -4.72 1.73
N ILE A 31 -8.72 -5.80 0.99
CA ILE A 31 -9.49 -5.99 -0.23
C ILE A 31 -10.03 -7.42 -0.23
N GLY A 32 -11.36 -7.56 -0.28
CA GLY A 32 -11.99 -8.86 -0.42
C GLY A 32 -11.70 -9.83 0.71
N GLY A 33 -11.47 -9.35 1.91
CA GLY A 33 -11.15 -10.17 3.08
C GLY A 33 -9.67 -10.52 3.22
N SER A 34 -8.82 -10.12 2.29
CA SER A 34 -7.37 -10.30 2.37
C SER A 34 -6.69 -8.99 2.72
N SER A 35 -5.55 -9.10 3.40
CA SER A 35 -4.75 -7.93 3.78
C SER A 35 -3.58 -7.76 2.85
N PHE A 36 -3.38 -6.54 2.42
CA PHE A 36 -2.28 -6.12 1.56
C PHE A 36 -1.57 -4.93 2.16
N ALA A 37 -0.38 -4.65 1.70
CA ALA A 37 0.35 -3.47 2.12
C ALA A 37 1.07 -2.84 0.93
N CYS A 38 1.32 -1.55 1.01
CA CYS A 38 2.17 -0.84 0.09
C CYS A 38 2.99 0.21 0.84
N GLU A 39 4.07 0.66 0.23
CA GLU A 39 4.87 1.72 0.82
C GLU A 39 4.10 3.05 0.84
N MET A 40 4.33 3.85 1.87
CA MET A 40 3.62 5.12 2.06
C MET A 40 3.87 6.14 0.96
N ASP A 41 5.00 6.04 0.27
CA ASP A 41 5.32 6.92 -0.86
C ASP A 41 4.75 6.43 -2.19
N ALA A 42 4.11 5.26 -2.21
CA ALA A 42 3.55 4.67 -3.43
C ALA A 42 2.21 5.31 -3.84
N PHE A 43 1.54 6.00 -2.94
CA PHE A 43 0.27 6.66 -3.21
C PHE A 43 0.32 8.12 -2.74
N ARG A 44 -0.58 8.92 -3.29
CA ARG A 44 -0.63 10.36 -3.04
C ARG A 44 -1.51 10.71 -1.85
N GLU A 45 -2.73 10.19 -1.83
CA GLU A 45 -3.68 10.40 -0.74
C GLU A 45 -4.72 9.29 -0.75
N ILE A 46 -5.46 9.20 0.34
CA ILE A 46 -6.59 8.28 0.49
C ILE A 46 -7.85 9.13 0.52
N VAL A 47 -8.80 8.82 -0.34
CA VAL A 47 -10.06 9.54 -0.42
C VAL A 47 -11.23 8.58 -0.28
N PRO A 48 -12.38 9.05 0.24
CA PRO A 48 -13.58 8.21 0.28
C PRO A 48 -14.03 7.82 -1.13
N MET A 49 -14.67 6.66 -1.23
CA MET A 49 -15.31 6.25 -2.47
C MET A 49 -16.35 7.29 -2.87
N GLN A 50 -16.35 7.67 -4.14
CA GLN A 50 -17.27 8.64 -4.70
C GLN A 50 -18.09 8.01 -5.81
N HIS A 51 -19.04 8.77 -6.37
CA HIS A 51 -19.78 8.29 -7.52
C HIS A 51 -18.84 8.00 -8.69
N ILE A 52 -18.95 6.79 -9.22
CA ILE A 52 -18.12 6.32 -10.33
C ILE A 52 -19.01 6.11 -11.54
N THR A 53 -18.64 6.75 -12.64
CA THR A 53 -19.28 6.55 -13.93
C THR A 53 -18.62 5.40 -14.64
N ARG A 54 -19.38 4.34 -14.95
CA ARG A 54 -18.85 3.18 -15.65
C ARG A 54 -18.48 3.56 -17.08
N LEU A 55 -17.37 3.00 -17.55
CA LEU A 55 -16.94 3.13 -18.93
C LEU A 55 -17.44 1.92 -19.73
N PRO A 56 -18.30 2.11 -20.75
CA PRO A 56 -18.70 1.01 -21.62
C PRO A 56 -17.48 0.39 -22.30
N GLY A 57 -17.41 -0.94 -22.28
CA GLY A 57 -16.32 -1.67 -22.93
C GLY A 57 -15.00 -1.73 -22.13
N ALA A 58 -14.94 -1.12 -20.95
CA ALA A 58 -13.77 -1.24 -20.11
C ALA A 58 -13.66 -2.66 -19.50
N PRO A 59 -12.44 -3.16 -19.25
CA PRO A 59 -12.28 -4.45 -18.59
C PRO A 59 -12.80 -4.41 -17.16
N ASP A 60 -13.10 -5.59 -16.60
CA ASP A 60 -13.66 -5.70 -15.24
C ASP A 60 -12.72 -5.14 -14.16
N THR A 61 -11.43 -5.06 -14.47
CA THR A 61 -10.44 -4.46 -13.57
C THR A 61 -10.55 -2.94 -13.47
N VAL A 62 -11.24 -2.30 -14.43
CA VAL A 62 -11.49 -0.85 -14.41
C VAL A 62 -12.93 -0.63 -13.98
N ARG A 63 -13.10 0.06 -12.86
CA ARG A 63 -14.43 0.35 -12.32
C ARG A 63 -15.13 1.48 -13.05
N GLY A 64 -14.37 2.47 -13.48
CA GLY A 64 -14.87 3.62 -14.23
C GLY A 64 -14.09 4.89 -13.93
N LEU A 65 -14.78 6.01 -14.07
CA LEU A 65 -14.22 7.34 -13.84
C LEU A 65 -14.92 8.04 -12.69
N MET A 66 -14.17 8.79 -11.92
CA MET A 66 -14.73 9.70 -10.92
C MET A 66 -14.17 11.10 -11.12
N ASN A 67 -14.91 12.09 -10.63
CA ASN A 67 -14.45 13.47 -10.58
C ASN A 67 -14.01 13.77 -9.15
N LEU A 68 -12.72 14.07 -8.99
CA LEU A 68 -12.17 14.48 -7.71
C LEU A 68 -11.71 15.92 -7.82
N ARG A 69 -12.46 16.83 -7.22
CA ARG A 69 -12.12 18.26 -7.19
C ARG A 69 -11.79 18.82 -8.58
N GLY A 70 -12.58 18.43 -9.60
CA GLY A 70 -12.37 18.87 -10.97
C GLY A 70 -11.41 18.06 -11.81
N THR A 71 -10.73 17.08 -11.22
CA THR A 71 -9.82 16.18 -11.93
C THR A 71 -10.50 14.84 -12.17
N ILE A 72 -10.43 14.35 -13.40
CA ILE A 72 -10.96 13.04 -13.77
C ILE A 72 -9.94 11.97 -13.38
N VAL A 73 -10.39 11.01 -12.59
CA VAL A 73 -9.58 9.90 -12.08
C VAL A 73 -10.14 8.59 -12.60
N THR A 74 -9.30 7.78 -13.22
CA THR A 74 -9.66 6.41 -13.57
C THR A 74 -9.55 5.54 -12.33
N VAL A 75 -10.62 4.82 -12.01
CA VAL A 75 -10.67 3.97 -10.81
C VAL A 75 -10.54 2.52 -11.19
N ILE A 76 -9.54 1.86 -10.63
CA ILE A 76 -9.29 0.43 -10.76
C ILE A 76 -10.02 -0.28 -9.63
N ASP A 77 -10.67 -1.41 -9.96
CA ASP A 77 -11.24 -2.30 -8.97
C ASP A 77 -10.11 -3.15 -8.36
N GLY A 78 -9.77 -2.86 -7.11
CA GLY A 78 -8.69 -3.58 -6.43
C GLY A 78 -9.00 -5.06 -6.25
N GLY A 79 -10.24 -5.40 -5.95
CA GLY A 79 -10.65 -6.79 -5.76
C GLY A 79 -10.44 -7.62 -7.02
N THR A 80 -11.01 -7.19 -8.13
CA THR A 80 -10.87 -7.90 -9.41
C THR A 80 -9.41 -7.94 -9.86
N SER A 81 -8.70 -6.84 -9.71
CA SER A 81 -7.29 -6.75 -10.13
C SER A 81 -6.38 -7.71 -9.37
N LEU A 82 -6.65 -7.92 -8.08
CA LEU A 82 -5.84 -8.78 -7.21
C LEU A 82 -6.43 -10.17 -7.02
N GLY A 83 -7.43 -10.54 -7.82
CA GLY A 83 -8.02 -11.88 -7.77
C GLY A 83 -8.83 -12.13 -6.50
N GLN A 84 -9.34 -11.09 -5.86
CA GLN A 84 -10.16 -11.22 -4.67
C GLN A 84 -11.64 -11.23 -5.05
N GLN A 85 -12.43 -12.00 -4.30
CA GLN A 85 -13.86 -12.01 -4.50
C GLN A 85 -14.51 -10.79 -3.85
N GLY A 86 -15.46 -10.22 -4.56
CA GLY A 86 -16.18 -9.03 -4.09
C GLY A 86 -15.55 -7.75 -4.62
N ARG A 87 -16.39 -6.88 -5.14
CA ARG A 87 -15.98 -5.53 -5.49
C ARG A 87 -15.90 -4.72 -4.21
N ALA A 88 -14.94 -3.80 -4.16
CA ALA A 88 -14.93 -2.78 -3.14
C ALA A 88 -16.33 -2.17 -3.07
N THR A 89 -16.87 -2.12 -1.87
CA THR A 89 -18.22 -1.60 -1.66
C THR A 89 -18.27 -0.11 -1.95
N GLU A 90 -19.48 0.43 -2.12
CA GLU A 90 -19.67 1.88 -2.25
C GLU A 90 -19.16 2.64 -1.04
N GLU A 91 -18.94 1.95 0.07
CA GLU A 91 -18.41 2.51 1.32
C GLU A 91 -16.88 2.42 1.43
N GLY A 92 -16.21 1.91 0.39
CA GLY A 92 -14.77 1.74 0.41
C GLY A 92 -13.99 3.05 0.32
N LEU A 93 -12.68 2.88 0.20
CA LEU A 93 -11.73 3.98 0.05
C LEU A 93 -11.01 3.85 -1.29
N ILE A 94 -10.42 4.94 -1.71
CA ILE A 94 -9.62 4.98 -2.93
C ILE A 94 -8.22 5.43 -2.58
N LEU A 95 -7.23 4.62 -2.96
CA LEU A 95 -5.83 5.03 -2.94
C LEU A 95 -5.55 5.78 -4.24
N LEU A 96 -5.21 7.06 -4.11
CA LEU A 96 -4.92 7.91 -5.27
C LEU A 96 -3.44 7.83 -5.59
N VAL A 97 -3.12 7.47 -6.83
CA VAL A 97 -1.76 7.20 -7.29
C VAL A 97 -1.43 8.11 -8.45
N ASP A 98 -0.24 8.72 -8.41
CA ASP A 98 0.32 9.40 -9.58
C ASP A 98 0.88 8.37 -10.55
N TYR A 99 0.40 8.38 -11.78
CA TYR A 99 0.88 7.52 -12.84
C TYR A 99 1.12 8.36 -14.11
N PHE A 100 2.38 8.67 -14.34
CA PHE A 100 2.78 9.69 -15.30
C PHE A 100 2.04 11.00 -15.01
N ASP A 101 1.40 11.62 -15.95
CA ASP A 101 0.65 12.87 -15.76
C ASP A 101 -0.82 12.66 -15.38
N ARG A 102 -1.16 11.47 -14.90
CA ARG A 102 -2.54 11.10 -14.58
C ARG A 102 -2.69 10.68 -13.12
N TRP A 103 -3.88 10.86 -12.61
CA TRP A 103 -4.29 10.29 -11.33
C TRP A 103 -5.09 9.02 -11.58
N ILE A 104 -4.67 7.95 -10.94
CA ILE A 104 -5.36 6.66 -10.97
C ILE A 104 -5.77 6.35 -9.55
N GLY A 105 -7.02 5.92 -9.38
CA GLY A 105 -7.51 5.47 -8.07
C GLY A 105 -7.58 3.96 -8.01
N ILE A 106 -7.21 3.39 -6.87
CA ILE A 106 -7.38 1.97 -6.60
C ILE A 106 -8.42 1.82 -5.50
N GLY A 107 -9.53 1.17 -5.81
CA GLY A 107 -10.58 0.91 -4.84
C GLY A 107 -10.17 -0.18 -3.87
N VAL A 108 -10.26 0.10 -2.57
CA VAL A 108 -9.99 -0.83 -1.49
C VAL A 108 -11.18 -0.84 -0.53
N ASP A 109 -11.31 -1.89 0.28
CA ASP A 109 -12.43 -2.00 1.20
C ASP A 109 -12.26 -1.07 2.39
N ASP A 110 -11.11 -1.14 3.03
CA ASP A 110 -10.75 -0.24 4.12
C ASP A 110 -9.24 -0.15 4.29
N VAL A 111 -8.81 0.81 5.09
CA VAL A 111 -7.42 0.96 5.52
C VAL A 111 -7.35 0.57 6.99
N ARG A 112 -6.44 -0.34 7.32
CA ARG A 112 -6.29 -0.82 8.70
C ARG A 112 -5.36 0.06 9.52
N ASP A 113 -4.14 0.24 9.04
CA ASP A 113 -3.09 0.84 9.87
C ASP A 113 -1.87 1.22 9.03
N ILE A 114 -0.99 1.99 9.66
CA ILE A 114 0.35 2.27 9.16
C ILE A 114 1.34 1.56 10.06
N GLN A 115 2.24 0.77 9.47
CA GLN A 115 3.20 -0.04 10.19
C GLN A 115 4.62 0.28 9.74
N ASP A 116 5.52 0.45 10.70
CA ASP A 116 6.95 0.49 10.43
C ASP A 116 7.50 -0.93 10.55
N VAL A 117 7.92 -1.52 9.45
CA VAL A 117 8.35 -2.92 9.39
C VAL A 117 9.85 -2.98 9.10
N PRO A 118 10.66 -3.61 9.97
CA PRO A 118 12.07 -3.81 9.70
C PRO A 118 12.29 -4.59 8.40
N ILE A 119 13.28 -4.17 7.61
CA ILE A 119 13.53 -4.78 6.31
C ILE A 119 13.86 -6.27 6.41
N ASN A 120 14.42 -6.73 7.53
CA ASN A 120 14.73 -8.15 7.74
C ASN A 120 13.49 -9.01 8.00
N GLN A 121 12.31 -8.39 8.19
CA GLN A 121 11.04 -9.11 8.35
C GLN A 121 10.28 -9.30 7.04
N PHE A 122 10.79 -8.74 5.94
CA PHE A 122 10.23 -8.96 4.62
C PHE A 122 10.66 -10.34 4.13
N GLY A 123 9.69 -11.19 3.85
CA GLY A 123 9.91 -12.50 3.26
C GLY A 123 9.58 -12.50 1.78
N SER A 124 9.91 -13.61 1.13
CA SER A 124 9.51 -13.83 -0.25
C SER A 124 8.04 -14.18 -0.32
N ALA A 125 7.40 -13.83 -1.43
CA ALA A 125 6.05 -14.21 -1.74
C ALA A 125 6.01 -14.86 -3.12
N ASP A 126 5.06 -15.80 -3.28
CA ASP A 126 4.84 -16.42 -4.57
C ASP A 126 4.20 -15.41 -5.52
N GLN A 127 4.75 -15.28 -6.70
CA GLN A 127 4.22 -14.38 -7.73
C GLN A 127 2.82 -14.79 -8.22
N GLU A 128 2.45 -16.04 -7.98
CA GLU A 128 1.14 -16.57 -8.37
C GLU A 128 0.03 -16.27 -7.37
N GLU A 129 0.33 -15.65 -6.24
CA GLU A 129 -0.68 -15.32 -5.23
C GLU A 129 -1.66 -14.25 -5.68
N VAL A 130 -1.27 -13.43 -6.66
CA VAL A 130 -2.17 -12.49 -7.33
C VAL A 130 -2.01 -12.63 -8.84
N PRO A 131 -3.05 -12.30 -9.64
CA PRO A 131 -2.99 -12.51 -11.09
C PRO A 131 -2.09 -11.52 -11.83
N LEU A 132 -1.60 -10.48 -11.16
CA LEU A 132 -0.74 -9.47 -11.77
C LEU A 132 0.73 -9.83 -11.53
N VAL A 133 1.40 -10.30 -12.57
CA VAL A 133 2.81 -10.68 -12.49
C VAL A 133 3.67 -9.48 -12.13
N GLY A 134 4.54 -9.63 -11.15
CA GLY A 134 5.44 -8.59 -10.68
C GLY A 134 4.83 -7.59 -9.70
N ALA A 135 3.54 -7.70 -9.41
CA ALA A 135 2.88 -6.78 -8.48
C ALA A 135 3.22 -7.07 -7.02
N VAL A 136 3.55 -8.31 -6.68
CA VAL A 136 3.92 -8.71 -5.33
C VAL A 136 5.43 -8.61 -5.16
N THR A 137 5.88 -7.79 -4.23
CA THR A 137 7.32 -7.62 -3.94
C THR A 137 7.81 -8.43 -2.75
N GLY A 138 6.88 -8.94 -1.96
CA GLY A 138 7.20 -9.74 -0.79
C GLY A 138 6.00 -9.95 0.10
N ALA A 139 6.26 -10.48 1.28
CA ALA A 139 5.24 -10.67 2.30
C ALA A 139 5.81 -10.31 3.66
N VAL A 140 4.95 -9.80 4.53
CA VAL A 140 5.28 -9.52 5.92
C VAL A 140 4.21 -10.12 6.81
N GLU A 141 4.56 -10.39 8.05
CA GLU A 141 3.62 -10.84 9.06
C GLU A 141 3.28 -9.68 9.97
N ILE A 142 2.01 -9.33 10.04
CA ILE A 142 1.51 -8.23 10.88
C ILE A 142 0.41 -8.80 11.77
N GLU A 143 0.63 -8.72 13.08
CA GLU A 143 -0.32 -9.24 14.09
C GLU A 143 -0.72 -10.70 13.84
N GLY A 144 0.25 -11.52 13.44
CA GLY A 144 0.03 -12.95 13.15
C GLY A 144 -0.61 -13.23 11.80
N GLU A 145 -0.90 -12.22 11.01
CA GLU A 145 -1.49 -12.34 9.70
C GLU A 145 -0.47 -12.09 8.60
N ARG A 146 -0.47 -12.95 7.58
CA ARG A 146 0.39 -12.78 6.42
C ARG A 146 -0.18 -11.72 5.50
N VAL A 147 0.61 -10.70 5.22
CA VAL A 147 0.22 -9.55 4.41
C VAL A 147 1.13 -9.49 3.18
N LEU A 148 0.53 -9.46 2.00
CA LEU A 148 1.29 -9.31 0.75
C LEU A 148 1.63 -7.86 0.53
N VAL A 149 2.91 -7.61 0.22
CA VAL A 149 3.40 -6.27 -0.10
C VAL A 149 3.35 -6.07 -1.60
N LEU A 150 2.67 -5.02 -2.02
CA LEU A 150 2.41 -4.73 -3.43
C LEU A 150 3.26 -3.56 -3.91
N ASP A 151 3.72 -3.66 -5.15
CA ASP A 151 4.22 -2.52 -5.90
C ASP A 151 3.02 -1.87 -6.62
N ILE A 152 2.55 -0.77 -6.05
CA ILE A 152 1.34 -0.10 -6.55
C ILE A 152 1.50 0.39 -7.98
N LYS A 153 2.67 0.88 -8.35
CA LYS A 153 2.91 1.31 -9.74
C LYS A 153 2.80 0.16 -10.71
N THR A 154 3.29 -1.01 -10.32
CA THR A 154 3.14 -2.22 -11.14
C THR A 154 1.68 -2.64 -11.27
N VAL A 155 0.91 -2.56 -10.18
CA VAL A 155 -0.54 -2.85 -10.22
C VAL A 155 -1.22 -1.93 -11.25
N VAL A 156 -0.98 -0.63 -11.15
CA VAL A 156 -1.57 0.36 -12.06
C VAL A 156 -1.13 0.10 -13.50
N GLN A 157 0.16 -0.11 -13.71
CA GLN A 157 0.72 -0.35 -15.04
C GLN A 157 0.10 -1.58 -15.70
N LYS A 158 -0.01 -2.67 -14.97
CA LYS A 158 -0.56 -3.92 -15.50
C LYS A 158 -2.05 -3.80 -15.85
N VAL A 159 -2.82 -3.10 -15.04
CA VAL A 159 -4.25 -2.90 -15.29
C VAL A 159 -4.49 -1.92 -16.42
N ILE A 160 -3.86 -0.75 -16.36
CA ILE A 160 -4.07 0.30 -17.36
C ILE A 160 -3.42 -0.08 -18.69
N GLY A 161 -2.25 -0.70 -18.67
CA GLY A 161 -1.55 -1.13 -19.89
C GLY A 161 -2.25 -2.23 -20.65
N GLN A 162 -3.09 -3.04 -20.01
CA GLN A 162 -3.86 -4.11 -20.66
C GLN A 162 -5.13 -3.61 -21.37
N GLY A 163 -5.50 -2.37 -21.16
CA GLY A 163 -6.70 -1.76 -21.73
C GLY A 163 -6.56 -1.25 -23.16
N ARG A 164 -5.54 -1.67 -23.87
CA ARG A 164 -5.34 -1.28 -25.28
C ARG A 164 -5.73 -2.40 -26.22
#